data_0ebe90deea24972aa0d9b223a2c56320
#
_entry.id   0ebe90deea24972aa0d9b223a2c56320
#
_cell.length_a   1.000
_cell.length_b   1.000
_cell.length_c   1.000
_cell.angle_alpha   90.00
_cell.angle_beta   90.00
_cell.angle_gamma   90.00
#
_symmetry.space_group_name_H-M   'P 1'
#
loop_
_entity.id
_entity.type
_entity.pdbx_description
1 polymer ?
#
loop_
_entity_poly.entity_id
_entity_poly.type
_entity_poly.pdbx_seq_one_letter_code
_entity_poly.pdbx_strand_id
1 'polypeptide(L)'
;MNKLLLITSLILPVLFYGQADQNEYKKRVLETAEVDYVMSYYTQDGTHASVTGGIGTEKLEDITPTFIIALPLNADDVLTIDAGISAYSSASSSNLDPFDSSGASGGYDDDDDDDDDRASYAGVSGTPWYASSGASAQDVWSGVTVNYSHTSDSRDFSWNTQASFANEYDYNSVGFGGGLSQQFNEKNTSVSLSGLVFLDNWNPKYPTEIDSYYEAGSNLNNGFFGPIDILDQTGAIINKNDPNAWRPNGGLIVNTSRKTYSGSINFSQILSKNLQLLLSVDIVRQQGWLANPMQRVYFSDKPNFYVGNPSSIPNYETPQNTDVFQLGDDIERLPSVRTKLPFGARLNYYVNASLAVRTYFRYYQDDWGLVSQTASIEFPVKFGLGKFTLYPNYRYFTQTAVDYFAPYEGHLSTSDFYTSDYDLSAFSSHQMGLGFNYTDLFAQLKFLGFGFKSLDVRYNYYDRSDGLNAHITSMGVKFVMD
;
A
#
# COMPACT_ATOMS: atom_id res chain seq x y z
N MET A 1 -6.10 29.32 -10.91
CA MET A 1 -6.80 28.90 -12.14
C MET A 1 -5.96 28.94 -13.42
N ASN A 2 -4.86 29.69 -13.52
CA ASN A 2 -4.10 29.82 -14.79
C ASN A 2 -2.93 28.82 -14.96
N LYS A 3 -2.60 28.01 -13.98
CA LYS A 3 -1.51 27.00 -14.07
C LYS A 3 -2.00 25.62 -14.54
N LEU A 4 -3.28 25.30 -14.35
CA LEU A 4 -3.87 24.04 -14.81
C LEU A 4 -4.09 24.03 -16.33
N LEU A 5 -4.34 25.18 -16.93
CA LEU A 5 -4.53 25.34 -18.38
C LEU A 5 -3.23 25.20 -19.18
N LEU A 6 -2.06 25.39 -18.55
CA LEU A 6 -0.76 25.28 -19.22
C LEU A 6 -0.32 23.81 -19.38
N ILE A 7 -0.73 22.92 -18.47
CA ILE A 7 -0.40 21.48 -18.53
C ILE A 7 -1.26 20.80 -19.59
N THR A 8 -2.54 21.17 -19.71
CA THR A 8 -3.43 20.64 -20.76
C THR A 8 -3.05 21.08 -22.16
N SER A 9 -2.40 22.24 -22.33
CA SER A 9 -1.94 22.71 -23.64
C SER A 9 -0.65 22.05 -24.13
N LEU A 10 0.15 21.45 -23.24
CA LEU A 10 1.39 20.75 -23.62
C LEU A 10 1.13 19.28 -24.06
N ILE A 11 0.02 18.67 -23.66
CA ILE A 11 -0.32 17.29 -23.99
C ILE A 11 -1.05 17.18 -25.35
N LEU A 12 -1.78 18.21 -25.77
CA LEU A 12 -2.55 18.19 -27.01
C LEU A 12 -1.74 18.10 -28.33
N PRO A 13 -0.53 18.66 -28.48
CA PRO A 13 0.18 18.57 -29.75
C PRO A 13 0.82 17.20 -30.03
N VAL A 14 0.97 16.32 -29.06
CA VAL A 14 1.62 15.01 -29.24
C VAL A 14 0.69 14.01 -29.92
N LEU A 15 -0.63 14.24 -29.93
CA LEU A 15 -1.64 13.31 -30.47
C LEU A 15 -1.81 13.37 -31.98
N PHE A 16 -1.10 14.26 -32.73
CA PHE A 16 -1.35 14.46 -34.15
C PHE A 16 -0.20 14.06 -35.10
N TYR A 17 0.86 13.39 -34.65
CA TYR A 17 1.93 12.92 -35.52
C TYR A 17 2.01 11.40 -35.62
N GLY A 18 0.95 10.78 -36.08
CA GLY A 18 0.91 9.41 -36.50
C GLY A 18 0.46 9.30 -37.96
N GLN A 19 1.29 9.70 -38.93
CA GLN A 19 1.04 9.33 -40.32
C GLN A 19 1.61 7.97 -40.61
N ALA A 20 0.70 7.08 -41.04
CA ALA A 20 0.97 5.69 -41.42
C ALA A 20 1.97 5.60 -42.55
N ASP A 21 3.08 4.93 -42.34
CA ASP A 21 3.81 4.24 -43.42
C ASP A 21 3.04 2.97 -43.79
N GLN A 22 2.69 2.88 -45.08
CA GLN A 22 2.16 1.67 -45.69
C GLN A 22 3.28 0.65 -45.72
N ASN A 23 3.24 -0.37 -44.82
CA ASN A 23 3.92 -1.65 -45.15
C ASN A 23 3.61 -2.71 -44.07
N GLU A 24 3.28 -3.90 -44.56
CA GLU A 24 3.11 -5.17 -43.85
C GLU A 24 2.27 -5.09 -42.56
N TYR A 25 1.21 -5.87 -42.51
CA TYR A 25 0.41 -6.05 -41.31
C TYR A 25 1.30 -6.52 -40.17
N LYS A 26 1.62 -5.63 -39.26
CA LYS A 26 2.34 -5.91 -38.03
C LYS A 26 1.32 -5.94 -36.90
N LYS A 27 1.20 -7.09 -36.21
CA LYS A 27 0.34 -7.21 -35.04
C LYS A 27 0.77 -6.16 -34.03
N ARG A 28 -0.12 -5.30 -33.57
CA ARG A 28 0.14 -4.29 -32.55
C ARG A 28 0.28 -4.95 -31.18
N VAL A 29 1.01 -4.33 -30.28
CA VAL A 29 1.08 -4.71 -28.85
C VAL A 29 -0.27 -4.44 -28.19
N LEU A 30 -0.89 -3.32 -28.54
CA LEU A 30 -2.24 -2.95 -28.12
C LEU A 30 -2.99 -2.47 -29.36
N GLU A 31 -4.09 -3.12 -29.70
CA GLU A 31 -4.83 -2.83 -30.94
C GLU A 31 -5.58 -1.50 -30.86
N THR A 32 -6.25 -1.24 -29.73
CA THR A 32 -7.07 -0.06 -29.49
C THR A 32 -6.75 0.48 -28.09
N ALA A 33 -7.10 1.76 -27.84
CA ALA A 33 -6.96 2.28 -26.50
C ALA A 33 -7.92 1.56 -25.53
N GLU A 34 -7.42 1.27 -24.34
CA GLU A 34 -8.17 0.64 -23.25
C GLU A 34 -8.32 1.62 -22.09
N VAL A 35 -9.47 1.57 -21.44
CA VAL A 35 -9.76 2.35 -20.23
C VAL A 35 -10.30 1.39 -19.18
N ASP A 36 -9.58 1.27 -18.08
CA ASP A 36 -10.02 0.53 -16.91
C ASP A 36 -10.46 1.52 -15.83
N TYR A 37 -11.60 1.25 -15.24
CA TYR A 37 -12.05 1.87 -14.01
C TYR A 37 -12.05 0.83 -12.91
N VAL A 38 -11.27 1.05 -11.88
CA VAL A 38 -11.19 0.19 -10.70
C VAL A 38 -11.67 0.98 -9.50
N MET A 39 -12.44 0.35 -8.65
CA MET A 39 -12.87 0.91 -7.37
C MET A 39 -12.66 -0.14 -6.29
N SER A 40 -11.96 0.21 -5.22
CA SER A 40 -11.88 -0.60 -4.02
C SER A 40 -12.62 0.08 -2.86
N TYR A 41 -13.22 -0.75 -2.01
CA TYR A 41 -13.78 -0.37 -0.73
C TYR A 41 -13.21 -1.31 0.33
N TYR A 42 -12.61 -0.70 1.33
CA TYR A 42 -12.00 -1.38 2.46
C TYR A 42 -12.61 -0.89 3.76
N THR A 43 -12.91 -1.79 4.68
CA THR A 43 -13.25 -1.44 6.05
C THR A 43 -12.61 -2.44 7.01
N GLN A 44 -12.05 -1.93 8.09
CA GLN A 44 -11.47 -2.74 9.14
C GLN A 44 -12.02 -2.38 10.51
N ASP A 45 -11.91 -3.31 11.43
CA ASP A 45 -12.11 -3.15 12.86
C ASP A 45 -11.01 -3.89 13.63
N GLY A 46 -10.52 -3.31 14.71
CA GLY A 46 -9.46 -3.86 15.55
C GLY A 46 -9.34 -3.08 16.84
N THR A 47 -8.38 -3.48 17.68
CA THR A 47 -8.25 -2.96 19.05
C THR A 47 -6.86 -2.46 19.41
N HIS A 48 -5.98 -2.25 18.41
CA HIS A 48 -4.58 -1.90 18.61
C HIS A 48 -4.19 -0.57 17.95
N ALA A 49 -5.00 0.49 18.18
CA ALA A 49 -4.77 1.79 17.59
C ALA A 49 -3.39 2.37 17.92
N SER A 50 -2.67 2.77 16.88
CA SER A 50 -1.34 3.37 17.01
C SER A 50 -1.37 4.72 17.73
N VAL A 51 -2.40 5.52 17.48
CA VAL A 51 -2.57 6.84 18.13
C VAL A 51 -2.69 6.77 19.66
N THR A 52 -2.95 5.61 20.22
CA THR A 52 -3.04 5.35 21.65
C THR A 52 -2.04 4.30 22.13
N GLY A 53 -0.95 4.11 21.38
CA GLY A 53 0.16 3.23 21.78
C GLY A 53 -0.09 1.75 21.64
N GLY A 54 -0.97 1.34 20.71
CA GLY A 54 -1.29 -0.08 20.46
C GLY A 54 -2.49 -0.58 21.25
N ILE A 55 -3.34 0.29 21.78
CA ILE A 55 -4.64 -0.01 22.40
C ILE A 55 -5.73 0.86 21.79
N GLY A 56 -7.00 0.44 21.90
CA GLY A 56 -8.13 1.22 21.38
C GLY A 56 -8.54 0.85 19.98
N THR A 57 -9.47 1.62 19.38
CA THR A 57 -10.10 1.25 18.10
C THR A 57 -9.23 1.57 16.89
N GLU A 58 -9.10 0.59 15.99
CA GLU A 58 -8.41 0.68 14.70
C GLU A 58 -9.38 0.80 13.52
N LYS A 59 -10.59 1.27 13.74
CA LYS A 59 -11.56 1.41 12.65
C LYS A 59 -11.03 2.29 11.54
N LEU A 60 -11.12 1.77 10.30
CA LEU A 60 -10.75 2.48 9.10
C LEU A 60 -11.75 2.12 8.00
N GLU A 61 -12.11 3.10 7.20
CA GLU A 61 -12.85 2.94 5.94
C GLU A 61 -12.07 3.66 4.84
N ASP A 62 -11.92 3.01 3.68
CA ASP A 62 -11.26 3.57 2.50
C ASP A 62 -12.06 3.30 1.24
N ILE A 63 -12.15 4.30 0.36
CA ILE A 63 -12.68 4.20 -0.99
C ILE A 63 -11.63 4.72 -1.96
N THR A 64 -11.19 3.84 -2.86
CA THR A 64 -10.16 4.19 -3.84
C THR A 64 -10.65 3.94 -5.26
N PRO A 65 -11.18 4.94 -5.98
CA PRO A 65 -11.35 4.88 -7.43
C PRO A 65 -10.01 5.13 -8.15
N THR A 66 -9.75 4.32 -9.17
CA THR A 66 -8.56 4.41 -10.02
C THR A 66 -8.97 4.33 -11.49
N PHE A 67 -8.37 5.17 -12.33
CA PHE A 67 -8.52 5.14 -13.78
C PHE A 67 -7.18 4.77 -14.42
N ILE A 68 -7.19 3.75 -15.27
CA ILE A 68 -6.03 3.33 -16.04
C ILE A 68 -6.36 3.49 -17.52
N ILE A 69 -5.55 4.23 -18.22
CA ILE A 69 -5.72 4.51 -19.65
C ILE A 69 -4.49 4.00 -20.37
N ALA A 70 -4.64 2.99 -21.22
CA ALA A 70 -3.59 2.46 -22.07
C ALA A 70 -3.79 2.91 -23.52
N LEU A 71 -2.85 3.66 -24.07
CA LEU A 71 -2.89 4.28 -25.38
C LEU A 71 -1.83 3.66 -26.29
N PRO A 72 -2.20 2.96 -27.38
CA PRO A 72 -1.25 2.52 -28.39
C PRO A 72 -0.75 3.73 -29.17
N LEU A 73 0.52 4.10 -29.00
CA LEU A 73 1.12 5.19 -29.75
C LEU A 73 1.45 4.76 -31.20
N ASN A 74 1.86 3.51 -31.36
CA ASN A 74 2.08 2.85 -32.65
C ASN A 74 1.97 1.32 -32.50
N ALA A 75 2.57 0.54 -33.40
CA ALA A 75 2.49 -0.93 -33.34
C ALA A 75 3.26 -1.54 -32.15
N ASP A 76 4.26 -0.84 -31.62
CA ASP A 76 5.25 -1.33 -30.67
C ASP A 76 5.22 -0.60 -29.33
N ASP A 77 4.66 0.60 -29.32
CA ASP A 77 4.74 1.52 -28.18
C ASP A 77 3.37 1.74 -27.56
N VAL A 78 3.31 1.66 -26.24
CA VAL A 78 2.11 1.94 -25.46
C VAL A 78 2.45 2.95 -24.37
N LEU A 79 1.57 3.94 -24.19
CA LEU A 79 1.59 4.86 -23.08
C LEU A 79 0.46 4.49 -22.12
N THR A 80 0.79 4.20 -20.87
CA THR A 80 -0.19 3.94 -19.83
C THR A 80 -0.19 5.06 -18.80
N ILE A 81 -1.36 5.55 -18.46
CA ILE A 81 -1.57 6.56 -17.41
C ILE A 81 -2.49 5.93 -16.36
N ASP A 82 -1.99 5.83 -15.16
CA ASP A 82 -2.72 5.38 -13.99
C ASP A 82 -2.93 6.56 -13.05
N ALA A 83 -4.17 6.82 -12.64
CA ALA A 83 -4.53 7.92 -11.75
C ALA A 83 -5.55 7.45 -10.72
N GLY A 84 -5.17 7.50 -9.45
CA GLY A 84 -6.01 7.08 -8.33
C GLY A 84 -6.21 8.17 -7.29
N ILE A 85 -7.33 8.08 -6.60
CA ILE A 85 -7.66 8.90 -5.43
C ILE A 85 -8.14 7.94 -4.35
N SER A 86 -7.55 8.00 -3.16
CA SER A 86 -8.03 7.28 -1.98
C SER A 86 -8.60 8.28 -1.00
N ALA A 87 -9.85 8.06 -0.59
CA ALA A 87 -10.51 8.82 0.45
C ALA A 87 -10.78 7.89 1.61
N TYR A 88 -10.16 8.16 2.76
CA TYR A 88 -10.26 7.29 3.92
C TYR A 88 -10.63 8.05 5.19
N SER A 89 -11.25 7.32 6.12
CA SER A 89 -11.44 7.74 7.51
C SER A 89 -10.76 6.74 8.42
N SER A 90 -10.00 7.20 9.39
CA SER A 90 -9.26 6.33 10.30
C SER A 90 -9.41 6.78 11.74
N ALA A 91 -9.72 5.84 12.64
CA ALA A 91 -9.55 6.02 14.06
C ALA A 91 -8.11 5.67 14.52
N SER A 92 -7.36 5.03 13.64
CA SER A 92 -5.95 4.67 13.82
C SER A 92 -5.17 5.03 12.58
N SER A 93 -3.95 5.43 12.75
CA SER A 93 -3.16 6.09 11.73
C SER A 93 -2.02 5.26 11.15
N SER A 94 -1.93 3.97 11.42
CA SER A 94 -0.77 3.19 11.03
C SER A 94 -1.12 1.98 10.19
N ASN A 95 -1.57 2.19 8.96
CA ASN A 95 -1.68 1.12 7.96
C ASN A 95 -0.50 1.14 7.00
N LEU A 96 0.70 1.12 7.53
CA LEU A 96 1.88 0.84 6.73
C LEU A 96 1.96 -0.66 6.49
N ASP A 97 1.72 -1.11 5.26
CA ASP A 97 2.10 -2.46 4.88
C ASP A 97 3.62 -2.56 4.98
N PRO A 98 4.18 -3.34 5.94
CA PRO A 98 5.63 -3.49 6.08
C PRO A 98 6.26 -4.18 4.86
N PHE A 99 5.44 -4.74 3.96
CA PHE A 99 5.85 -5.45 2.74
C PHE A 99 5.81 -4.56 1.51
N ASP A 100 5.24 -3.37 1.61
CA ASP A 100 5.21 -2.44 0.50
C ASP A 100 6.58 -1.77 0.29
N SER A 101 6.93 -1.51 -0.97
CA SER A 101 8.21 -0.92 -1.35
C SER A 101 8.30 0.56 -1.07
N SER A 102 7.17 1.26 -0.99
CA SER A 102 7.07 2.65 -0.57
C SER A 102 5.66 2.96 -0.08
N GLY A 103 5.50 4.01 0.72
CA GLY A 103 4.19 4.47 1.15
C GLY A 103 3.30 5.02 0.03
N ALA A 104 3.76 5.05 -1.20
CA ALA A 104 3.01 5.54 -2.36
C ALA A 104 2.80 4.47 -3.43
N SER A 105 3.31 3.25 -3.25
CA SER A 105 3.15 2.18 -4.22
C SER A 105 2.12 1.18 -3.74
N GLY A 106 1.05 1.03 -4.49
CA GLY A 106 0.14 -0.09 -4.35
C GLY A 106 0.83 -1.41 -4.63
N GLY A 107 0.51 -2.43 -3.85
CA GLY A 107 1.00 -3.79 -4.08
C GLY A 107 0.53 -4.33 -5.43
N TYR A 108 1.37 -5.13 -6.03
CA TYR A 108 1.07 -5.83 -7.27
C TYR A 108 0.13 -7.00 -7.02
N ASP A 109 -1.12 -6.89 -7.40
CA ASP A 109 -1.95 -8.05 -7.67
C ASP A 109 -1.86 -8.36 -9.17
N ASP A 110 -0.95 -9.29 -9.51
CA ASP A 110 -0.83 -9.89 -10.84
C ASP A 110 -2.01 -10.86 -11.10
N ASP A 111 -3.21 -10.36 -11.20
CA ASP A 111 -4.38 -11.20 -11.51
C ASP A 111 -4.93 -10.99 -12.93
N ASP A 112 -4.11 -10.53 -13.86
CA ASP A 112 -4.51 -10.51 -15.27
C ASP A 112 -3.97 -11.71 -16.04
N ASP A 113 -4.72 -12.82 -15.94
CA ASP A 113 -4.62 -13.94 -16.87
C ASP A 113 -5.52 -13.71 -18.10
N ASP A 114 -5.10 -12.88 -18.98
CA ASP A 114 -5.52 -13.01 -20.37
C ASP A 114 -4.31 -13.41 -21.21
N ASP A 115 -4.45 -14.57 -21.86
CA ASP A 115 -3.54 -15.19 -22.81
C ASP A 115 -3.20 -14.24 -23.98
N ASP A 116 -2.52 -13.16 -23.73
CA ASP A 116 -1.84 -12.41 -24.78
C ASP A 116 -0.58 -11.76 -24.17
N ASP A 117 0.56 -12.17 -24.68
CA ASP A 117 1.94 -11.67 -24.60
C ASP A 117 2.17 -10.25 -24.02
N ARG A 118 1.57 -9.89 -22.89
CA ARG A 118 1.79 -8.61 -22.21
C ARG A 118 2.93 -8.77 -21.23
N ALA A 119 3.97 -7.99 -21.42
CA ALA A 119 4.91 -7.69 -20.37
C ALA A 119 4.10 -7.33 -19.11
N SER A 120 4.36 -8.01 -17.98
CA SER A 120 3.64 -7.76 -16.74
C SER A 120 3.79 -6.29 -16.38
N TYR A 121 2.73 -5.53 -16.60
CA TYR A 121 2.64 -4.18 -16.11
C TYR A 121 2.46 -4.24 -14.59
N ALA A 122 3.05 -3.26 -13.94
CA ALA A 122 2.75 -2.94 -12.56
C ALA A 122 1.24 -3.07 -12.34
N GLY A 123 0.84 -3.93 -11.44
CA GLY A 123 -0.55 -4.18 -11.14
C GLY A 123 -1.28 -2.89 -10.80
N VAL A 124 -2.59 -2.93 -10.91
CA VAL A 124 -3.46 -1.81 -10.56
C VAL A 124 -3.11 -1.35 -9.16
N SER A 125 -2.65 -0.11 -9.03
CA SER A 125 -2.53 0.51 -7.72
C SER A 125 -3.92 0.59 -7.10
N GLY A 126 -4.11 0.15 -5.91
CA GLY A 126 -5.42 0.07 -5.26
C GLY A 126 -5.48 -1.03 -4.23
N THR A 127 -4.36 -1.32 -3.59
CA THR A 127 -4.39 -2.18 -2.41
C THR A 127 -4.96 -1.41 -1.23
N PRO A 128 -5.72 -2.10 -0.34
CA PRO A 128 -6.27 -1.51 0.88
C PRO A 128 -5.21 -1.04 1.89
N TRP A 129 -3.93 -1.21 1.59
CA TRP A 129 -2.78 -0.94 2.47
C TRP A 129 -2.06 0.36 2.12
N TYR A 130 -2.74 1.34 1.55
CA TYR A 130 -2.15 2.68 1.44
C TYR A 130 -1.83 3.22 2.82
N ALA A 131 -0.56 3.57 2.98
CA ALA A 131 -0.10 4.24 4.18
C ALA A 131 -0.82 5.56 4.33
N SER A 132 -1.73 5.65 5.26
CA SER A 132 -2.11 6.94 5.77
C SER A 132 -0.99 7.45 6.66
N SER A 133 -0.63 8.72 6.54
CA SER A 133 0.30 9.39 7.44
C SER A 133 -0.27 9.55 8.84
N GLY A 134 -1.53 9.28 8.99
CA GLY A 134 -2.20 9.05 10.23
C GLY A 134 -2.55 10.23 11.07
N ALA A 135 -2.38 11.42 10.57
CA ALA A 135 -2.64 12.62 11.36
C ALA A 135 -4.10 13.05 11.35
N SER A 136 -4.91 12.58 10.42
CA SER A 136 -6.28 13.05 10.25
C SER A 136 -7.30 11.93 10.39
N ALA A 137 -8.43 12.25 11.02
CA ALA A 137 -9.59 11.36 11.08
C ALA A 137 -10.21 11.12 9.69
N GLN A 138 -9.92 11.98 8.72
CA GLN A 138 -10.30 11.87 7.32
C GLN A 138 -9.23 12.53 6.47
N ASP A 139 -8.79 11.82 5.42
CA ASP A 139 -7.79 12.35 4.49
C ASP A 139 -8.02 11.87 3.05
N VAL A 140 -7.30 12.47 2.11
CA VAL A 140 -7.38 12.15 0.70
C VAL A 140 -5.97 12.05 0.12
N TRP A 141 -5.59 10.84 -0.25
CA TRP A 141 -4.41 10.59 -1.07
C TRP A 141 -4.76 10.70 -2.54
N SER A 142 -3.84 11.19 -3.36
CA SER A 142 -3.95 11.20 -4.82
C SER A 142 -2.63 10.85 -5.46
N GLY A 143 -2.67 10.07 -6.53
CA GLY A 143 -1.48 9.66 -7.25
C GLY A 143 -1.70 9.54 -8.75
N VAL A 144 -0.62 9.71 -9.49
CA VAL A 144 -0.56 9.50 -10.92
C VAL A 144 0.76 8.83 -11.31
N THR A 145 0.67 7.81 -12.15
CA THR A 145 1.83 7.16 -12.76
C THR A 145 1.68 7.22 -14.27
N VAL A 146 2.76 7.55 -14.96
CA VAL A 146 2.86 7.53 -16.41
C VAL A 146 3.94 6.51 -16.78
N ASN A 147 3.58 5.51 -17.57
CA ASN A 147 4.45 4.44 -18.02
C ASN A 147 4.50 4.44 -19.55
N TYR A 148 5.69 4.45 -20.10
CA TYR A 148 5.94 4.23 -21.52
C TYR A 148 6.61 2.87 -21.69
N SER A 149 6.06 2.04 -22.58
CA SER A 149 6.61 0.73 -22.89
C SER A 149 6.85 0.57 -24.39
N HIS A 150 7.90 -0.15 -24.72
CA HIS A 150 8.28 -0.53 -26.07
C HIS A 150 8.49 -2.03 -26.16
N THR A 151 7.99 -2.63 -27.21
CA THR A 151 8.21 -4.06 -27.50
C THR A 151 8.84 -4.21 -28.88
N SER A 152 9.90 -5.01 -28.97
CA SER A 152 10.63 -5.27 -30.21
C SER A 152 9.75 -5.88 -31.30
N ASP A 153 10.21 -5.81 -32.56
CA ASP A 153 9.50 -6.39 -33.71
C ASP A 153 9.26 -7.89 -33.57
N SER A 154 10.21 -8.63 -32.98
CA SER A 154 10.11 -10.07 -32.71
C SER A 154 9.16 -10.41 -31.53
N ARG A 155 8.71 -9.42 -30.79
CA ARG A 155 7.86 -9.60 -29.59
C ARG A 155 8.50 -10.48 -28.50
N ASP A 156 9.82 -10.56 -28.47
CA ASP A 156 10.57 -11.33 -27.48
C ASP A 156 11.36 -10.46 -26.50
N PHE A 157 11.51 -9.17 -26.81
CA PHE A 157 12.13 -8.19 -25.92
C PHE A 157 11.22 -7.00 -25.72
N SER A 158 11.06 -6.58 -24.47
CA SER A 158 10.36 -5.34 -24.11
C SER A 158 11.11 -4.57 -23.05
N TRP A 159 10.90 -3.26 -23.02
CA TRP A 159 11.36 -2.39 -21.95
C TRP A 159 10.31 -1.33 -21.65
N ASN A 160 10.34 -0.83 -20.43
CA ASN A 160 9.48 0.24 -20.02
C ASN A 160 10.23 1.27 -19.17
N THR A 161 9.68 2.45 -19.06
CA THR A 161 10.09 3.48 -18.10
C THR A 161 8.86 4.15 -17.54
N GLN A 162 8.91 4.51 -16.26
CA GLN A 162 7.80 5.16 -15.59
C GLN A 162 8.25 6.32 -14.72
N ALA A 163 7.33 7.26 -14.54
CA ALA A 163 7.42 8.33 -13.56
C ALA A 163 6.09 8.42 -12.81
N SER A 164 6.17 8.62 -11.50
CA SER A 164 4.99 8.75 -10.65
C SER A 164 5.09 9.97 -9.74
N PHE A 165 3.92 10.47 -9.37
CA PHE A 165 3.77 11.51 -8.35
C PHE A 165 2.59 11.14 -7.47
N ALA A 166 2.77 11.24 -6.15
CA ALA A 166 1.70 11.08 -5.18
C ALA A 166 1.73 12.21 -4.16
N ASN A 167 0.55 12.58 -3.67
CA ASN A 167 0.39 13.65 -2.70
C ASN A 167 -0.74 13.33 -1.73
N GLU A 168 -0.51 13.68 -0.51
CA GLU A 168 -1.42 13.70 0.62
C GLU A 168 -1.22 14.99 1.41
N TYR A 169 -2.03 15.24 2.39
CA TYR A 169 -1.99 16.46 3.22
C TYR A 169 -0.60 16.76 3.80
N ASP A 170 0.10 15.75 4.31
CA ASP A 170 1.40 15.89 4.94
C ASP A 170 2.51 15.10 4.24
N TYR A 171 2.24 14.56 3.04
CA TYR A 171 3.15 13.68 2.32
C TYR A 171 3.15 14.00 0.83
N ASN A 172 4.32 13.92 0.22
CA ASN A 172 4.47 13.89 -1.23
C ASN A 172 5.59 12.93 -1.65
N SER A 173 5.41 12.29 -2.80
CA SER A 173 6.34 11.34 -3.36
C SER A 173 6.54 11.59 -4.85
N VAL A 174 7.78 11.42 -5.30
CA VAL A 174 8.15 11.36 -6.71
C VAL A 174 8.84 10.05 -6.96
N GLY A 175 8.35 9.28 -7.94
CA GLY A 175 8.90 7.99 -8.30
C GLY A 175 9.43 7.95 -9.73
N PHE A 176 10.49 7.15 -9.95
CA PHE A 176 11.06 6.86 -11.27
C PHE A 176 11.44 5.39 -11.33
N GLY A 177 11.23 4.78 -12.49
CA GLY A 177 11.61 3.40 -12.65
C GLY A 177 11.54 2.92 -14.07
N GLY A 178 11.82 1.63 -14.23
CA GLY A 178 11.73 0.97 -15.51
C GLY A 178 12.12 -0.50 -15.41
N GLY A 179 11.89 -1.20 -16.50
CA GLY A 179 12.15 -2.63 -16.59
C GLY A 179 12.54 -3.09 -17.97
N LEU A 180 13.09 -4.27 -18.01
CA LEU A 180 13.46 -5.02 -19.21
C LEU A 180 12.89 -6.42 -19.08
N SER A 181 12.35 -6.96 -20.16
CA SER A 181 11.91 -8.36 -20.23
C SER A 181 12.39 -9.01 -21.52
N GLN A 182 12.95 -10.22 -21.42
CA GLN A 182 13.40 -11.00 -22.55
C GLN A 182 12.78 -12.39 -22.50
N GLN A 183 12.18 -12.79 -23.61
CA GLN A 183 11.63 -14.13 -23.81
C GLN A 183 12.61 -15.01 -24.61
N PHE A 184 12.64 -16.29 -24.29
CA PHE A 184 13.51 -17.30 -24.86
C PHE A 184 12.70 -18.58 -25.18
N ASN A 185 13.33 -19.52 -25.87
CA ASN A 185 12.76 -20.86 -26.10
C ASN A 185 11.34 -20.81 -26.68
N GLU A 186 11.15 -20.07 -27.77
CA GLU A 186 9.83 -19.90 -28.40
C GLU A 186 8.80 -19.34 -27.38
N LYS A 187 9.25 -18.39 -26.53
CA LYS A 187 8.48 -17.73 -25.48
C LYS A 187 8.07 -18.61 -24.28
N ASN A 188 8.62 -19.83 -24.18
CA ASN A 188 8.38 -20.70 -23.03
C ASN A 188 9.15 -20.27 -21.77
N THR A 189 10.17 -19.43 -21.92
CA THR A 189 11.00 -18.91 -20.81
C THR A 189 11.00 -17.39 -20.89
N SER A 190 10.77 -16.69 -19.79
CA SER A 190 10.99 -15.26 -19.71
C SER A 190 11.84 -14.89 -18.49
N VAL A 191 12.67 -13.87 -18.67
CA VAL A 191 13.44 -13.23 -17.60
C VAL A 191 13.15 -11.74 -17.65
N SER A 192 12.78 -11.18 -16.54
CA SER A 192 12.60 -9.73 -16.41
C SER A 192 13.41 -9.15 -15.26
N LEU A 193 13.86 -7.92 -15.45
CA LEU A 193 14.58 -7.12 -14.48
C LEU A 193 13.90 -5.76 -14.40
N SER A 194 13.61 -5.29 -13.19
CA SER A 194 13.06 -3.95 -12.97
C SER A 194 13.71 -3.23 -11.80
N GLY A 195 13.60 -1.92 -11.79
CA GLY A 195 14.09 -1.07 -10.70
C GLY A 195 13.24 0.18 -10.55
N LEU A 196 13.01 0.57 -9.30
CA LEU A 196 12.23 1.75 -8.92
C LEU A 196 12.98 2.55 -7.87
N VAL A 197 12.81 3.86 -7.93
CA VAL A 197 13.30 4.80 -6.93
C VAL A 197 12.15 5.73 -6.55
N PHE A 198 11.89 5.87 -5.24
CA PHE A 198 10.96 6.85 -4.72
C PHE A 198 11.69 7.84 -3.82
N LEU A 199 11.30 9.09 -3.93
CA LEU A 199 11.79 10.21 -3.15
C LEU A 199 10.59 10.83 -2.42
N ASP A 200 10.47 10.50 -1.15
CA ASP A 200 9.35 10.90 -0.31
C ASP A 200 9.76 12.05 0.60
N ASN A 201 8.83 12.94 0.84
CA ASN A 201 8.98 14.03 1.79
C ASN A 201 7.70 14.17 2.63
N TRP A 202 7.87 14.24 3.94
CA TRP A 202 6.80 14.33 4.92
C TRP A 202 6.80 15.69 5.59
N ASN A 203 5.62 16.19 5.91
CA ASN A 203 5.41 17.29 6.84
C ASN A 203 4.65 16.74 8.06
N PRO A 204 5.36 16.06 8.99
CA PRO A 204 4.74 15.23 9.99
C PRO A 204 3.85 16.02 10.92
N LYS A 205 2.75 15.41 11.31
CA LYS A 205 1.91 15.86 12.42
C LYS A 205 2.24 15.01 13.63
N TYR A 206 2.39 15.68 14.76
CA TYR A 206 2.72 15.04 16.02
C TYR A 206 1.50 15.00 16.95
N PRO A 207 1.46 14.10 17.95
CA PRO A 207 0.47 14.14 19.01
C PRO A 207 0.42 15.53 19.64
N THR A 208 -0.79 16.05 19.85
CA THR A 208 -1.00 17.44 20.31
C THR A 208 -0.21 17.78 21.56
N GLU A 209 -0.13 16.85 22.51
CA GLU A 209 0.59 17.06 23.77
C GLU A 209 2.10 17.18 23.54
N ILE A 210 2.66 16.39 22.63
CA ILE A 210 4.11 16.39 22.34
C ILE A 210 4.46 17.64 21.53
N ASP A 211 3.69 17.95 20.50
CA ASP A 211 3.89 19.13 19.66
C ASP A 211 3.78 20.41 20.50
N SER A 212 2.69 20.56 21.28
CA SER A 212 2.45 21.71 22.14
C SER A 212 3.50 21.89 23.24
N TYR A 213 4.07 20.79 23.76
CA TYR A 213 5.16 20.85 24.72
C TYR A 213 6.41 21.50 24.11
N TYR A 214 6.80 21.09 22.89
CA TYR A 214 7.97 21.64 22.22
C TYR A 214 7.72 23.06 21.69
N GLU A 215 6.54 23.38 21.19
CA GLU A 215 6.14 24.75 20.81
C GLU A 215 6.20 25.73 21.99
N ALA A 216 5.85 25.25 23.19
CA ALA A 216 5.95 26.05 24.42
C ALA A 216 7.39 26.16 24.98
N GLY A 217 8.40 25.75 24.21
CA GLY A 217 9.80 25.78 24.63
C GLY A 217 10.11 24.79 25.77
N SER A 218 9.45 23.63 25.75
CA SER A 218 9.59 22.57 26.77
C SER A 218 9.22 23.01 28.19
N ASN A 219 8.23 23.86 28.29
CA ASN A 219 7.77 24.43 29.56
C ASN A 219 6.26 24.23 29.79
N LEU A 220 5.90 23.34 30.69
CA LEU A 220 4.51 23.02 31.05
C LEU A 220 3.68 24.20 31.61
N ASN A 221 4.32 25.29 32.00
CA ASN A 221 3.60 26.49 32.47
C ASN A 221 3.21 27.44 31.33
N ASN A 222 3.63 27.13 30.09
CA ASN A 222 3.38 27.95 28.89
C ASN A 222 2.48 27.25 27.92
N GLY A 223 1.96 28.01 26.94
CA GLY A 223 1.21 27.49 25.78
C GLY A 223 0.01 26.64 26.19
N PHE A 224 -0.20 25.55 25.48
CA PHE A 224 -1.33 24.63 25.68
C PHE A 224 -1.46 24.16 27.15
N PHE A 225 -0.35 23.75 27.76
CA PHE A 225 -0.38 23.23 29.13
C PHE A 225 -0.52 24.28 30.22
N GLY A 226 -0.34 25.59 29.93
CA GLY A 226 -0.40 26.64 30.92
C GLY A 226 -1.65 26.58 31.82
N PRO A 227 -2.86 26.60 31.26
CA PRO A 227 -4.13 26.53 32.00
C PRO A 227 -4.59 25.11 32.35
N ILE A 228 -3.94 24.05 31.87
CA ILE A 228 -4.43 22.65 31.98
C ILE A 228 -3.80 21.98 33.19
N ASP A 229 -4.61 21.35 34.03
CA ASP A 229 -4.13 20.50 35.10
C ASP A 229 -3.66 19.17 34.57
N ILE A 230 -2.43 18.78 34.89
CA ILE A 230 -1.87 17.46 34.60
C ILE A 230 -2.04 16.62 35.88
N LEU A 231 -2.55 15.40 35.71
CA LEU A 231 -2.87 14.47 36.78
C LEU A 231 -1.86 13.32 36.77
N ASP A 232 -1.52 12.81 37.95
CA ASP A 232 -0.82 11.55 38.09
C ASP A 232 -1.81 10.36 37.99
N GLN A 233 -1.29 9.13 38.05
CA GLN A 233 -2.10 7.91 38.00
C GLN A 233 -3.10 7.73 39.15
N THR A 234 -3.01 8.53 40.24
CA THR A 234 -3.98 8.56 41.35
C THR A 234 -5.05 9.61 41.15
N GLY A 235 -4.95 10.44 40.09
CA GLY A 235 -5.82 11.58 39.83
C GLY A 235 -5.44 12.85 40.58
N ALA A 236 -4.29 12.89 41.24
CA ALA A 236 -3.79 14.10 41.92
C ALA A 236 -3.12 15.05 40.90
N ILE A 237 -3.38 16.35 41.06
CA ILE A 237 -2.75 17.40 40.24
C ILE A 237 -1.26 17.47 40.58
N ILE A 238 -0.40 17.37 39.56
CA ILE A 238 1.05 17.44 39.72
C ILE A 238 1.55 18.90 39.76
N ASN A 239 2.73 19.08 40.37
CA ASN A 239 3.46 20.34 40.25
C ASN A 239 4.26 20.33 38.92
N LYS A 240 3.89 21.17 37.94
CA LYS A 240 4.55 21.31 36.65
C LYS A 240 6.02 21.68 36.71
N ASN A 241 6.48 22.24 37.82
CA ASN A 241 7.89 22.57 38.05
C ASN A 241 8.68 21.40 38.66
N ASP A 242 8.02 20.29 39.01
CA ASP A 242 8.71 19.12 39.54
C ASP A 242 9.62 18.52 38.44
N PRO A 243 10.89 18.14 38.74
CA PRO A 243 11.75 17.43 37.81
C PRO A 243 11.14 16.11 37.28
N ASN A 244 10.25 15.49 38.07
CA ASN A 244 9.56 14.24 37.69
C ASN A 244 8.18 14.48 37.06
N ALA A 245 7.79 15.74 36.79
CA ALA A 245 6.58 16.01 36.02
C ALA A 245 6.69 15.41 34.60
N TRP A 246 5.55 15.16 33.95
CA TRP A 246 5.52 14.66 32.59
C TRP A 246 6.40 15.48 31.65
N ARG A 247 7.20 14.78 30.88
CA ARG A 247 8.01 15.34 29.77
C ARG A 247 8.23 14.23 28.75
N PRO A 248 7.95 14.52 27.44
CA PRO A 248 8.24 13.56 26.37
C PRO A 248 9.72 13.19 26.35
N ASN A 249 10.00 11.92 25.99
CA ASN A 249 11.36 11.40 25.87
C ASN A 249 11.95 11.79 24.51
N GLY A 250 12.98 12.38 24.31
CA GLY A 250 13.54 12.77 23.01
C GLY A 250 13.00 14.11 22.50
N GLY A 251 13.04 14.32 21.21
CA GLY A 251 12.62 15.53 20.52
C GLY A 251 11.85 15.22 19.24
N LEU A 252 11.29 16.26 18.58
CA LEU A 252 10.65 16.11 17.30
C LEU A 252 11.67 15.66 16.22
N ILE A 253 11.23 14.86 15.27
CA ILE A 253 12.05 14.37 14.18
C ILE A 253 12.21 15.50 13.16
N VAL A 254 13.44 15.90 12.86
CA VAL A 254 13.73 17.05 11.97
C VAL A 254 14.00 16.65 10.53
N ASN A 255 14.45 15.41 10.26
CA ASN A 255 14.68 14.90 8.91
C ASN A 255 13.57 13.92 8.55
N THR A 256 12.66 14.36 7.72
CA THR A 256 11.42 13.68 7.36
C THR A 256 11.40 13.17 5.93
N SER A 257 12.55 13.18 5.24
CA SER A 257 12.66 12.59 3.91
C SER A 257 12.91 11.09 3.99
N ARG A 258 12.33 10.34 3.03
CA ARG A 258 12.57 8.92 2.83
C ARG A 258 12.97 8.67 1.37
N LYS A 259 13.90 7.78 1.16
CA LYS A 259 14.31 7.30 -0.16
C LYS A 259 14.13 5.80 -0.19
N THR A 260 13.42 5.32 -1.20
CA THR A 260 13.22 3.88 -1.41
C THR A 260 13.83 3.48 -2.74
N TYR A 261 14.68 2.47 -2.71
CA TYR A 261 15.30 1.85 -3.88
C TYR A 261 14.85 0.40 -3.94
N SER A 262 14.29 -0.02 -5.06
CA SER A 262 13.90 -1.41 -5.27
C SER A 262 14.46 -1.95 -6.57
N GLY A 263 14.78 -3.24 -6.56
CA GLY A 263 15.18 -4.00 -7.73
C GLY A 263 14.55 -5.37 -7.68
N SER A 264 14.05 -5.85 -8.82
CA SER A 264 13.34 -7.13 -8.93
C SER A 264 13.87 -7.95 -10.10
N ILE A 265 14.01 -9.25 -9.88
CA ILE A 265 14.32 -10.23 -10.94
C ILE A 265 13.20 -11.26 -10.94
N ASN A 266 12.55 -11.43 -12.10
CA ASN A 266 11.55 -12.46 -12.29
C ASN A 266 12.00 -13.46 -13.33
N PHE A 267 11.71 -14.73 -13.09
CA PHE A 267 11.94 -15.84 -14.01
C PHE A 267 10.65 -16.61 -14.17
N SER A 268 10.15 -16.75 -15.40
CA SER A 268 8.96 -17.54 -15.71
C SER A 268 9.33 -18.65 -16.69
N GLN A 269 8.80 -19.85 -16.47
CA GLN A 269 9.03 -21.02 -17.29
C GLN A 269 7.74 -21.82 -17.47
N ILE A 270 7.36 -22.08 -18.71
CA ILE A 270 6.37 -23.10 -19.06
C ILE A 270 7.05 -24.46 -18.93
N LEU A 271 6.70 -25.22 -17.88
CA LEU A 271 7.28 -26.52 -17.58
C LEU A 271 6.63 -27.64 -18.42
N SER A 272 5.35 -27.48 -18.72
CA SER A 272 4.59 -28.39 -19.58
C SER A 272 3.39 -27.68 -20.18
N LYS A 273 2.60 -28.35 -21.01
CA LYS A 273 1.36 -27.78 -21.59
C LYS A 273 0.35 -27.28 -20.56
N ASN A 274 0.48 -27.76 -19.33
CA ASN A 274 -0.49 -27.50 -18.27
C ASN A 274 0.14 -26.84 -17.04
N LEU A 275 1.44 -26.55 -17.05
CA LEU A 275 2.13 -26.11 -15.85
C LEU A 275 3.10 -24.98 -16.16
N GLN A 276 2.93 -23.86 -15.50
CA GLN A 276 3.81 -22.70 -15.52
C GLN A 276 4.37 -22.45 -14.12
N LEU A 277 5.64 -22.12 -14.05
CA LEU A 277 6.34 -21.69 -12.84
C LEU A 277 6.81 -20.24 -13.01
N LEU A 278 6.62 -19.41 -12.00
CA LEU A 278 7.24 -18.09 -11.88
C LEU A 278 8.01 -18.03 -10.57
N LEU A 279 9.23 -17.49 -10.60
CA LEU A 279 10.06 -17.20 -9.44
C LEU A 279 10.40 -15.72 -9.44
N SER A 280 10.33 -15.09 -8.28
CA SER A 280 10.70 -13.69 -8.09
C SER A 280 11.67 -13.53 -6.93
N VAL A 281 12.59 -12.59 -7.08
CA VAL A 281 13.50 -12.12 -6.02
C VAL A 281 13.53 -10.62 -6.07
N ASP A 282 13.21 -9.99 -4.94
CA ASP A 282 13.27 -8.55 -4.82
C ASP A 282 14.29 -8.14 -3.77
N ILE A 283 14.84 -6.94 -3.92
CA ILE A 283 15.60 -6.24 -2.91
C ILE A 283 15.05 -4.82 -2.78
N VAL A 284 14.71 -4.43 -1.56
CA VAL A 284 14.22 -3.09 -1.29
C VAL A 284 15.06 -2.48 -0.18
N ARG A 285 15.56 -1.25 -0.40
CA ARG A 285 16.27 -0.48 0.62
C ARG A 285 15.60 0.86 0.84
N GLN A 286 15.15 1.07 2.06
CA GLN A 286 14.56 2.33 2.51
C GLN A 286 15.57 3.06 3.39
N GLN A 287 15.68 4.38 3.22
CA GLN A 287 16.60 5.23 3.98
C GLN A 287 15.92 6.55 4.32
N GLY A 288 16.10 7.02 5.53
CA GLY A 288 15.57 8.26 6.04
C GLY A 288 14.58 8.05 7.17
N TRP A 289 13.47 8.77 7.17
CA TRP A 289 12.47 8.64 8.20
C TRP A 289 11.52 7.48 7.92
N LEU A 290 11.47 6.50 8.83
CA LEU A 290 10.69 5.26 8.68
C LEU A 290 9.71 5.03 9.85
N ALA A 291 9.59 5.98 10.76
CA ALA A 291 8.69 5.92 11.91
C ALA A 291 7.37 6.65 11.62
N ASN A 292 6.32 6.29 12.36
CA ASN A 292 5.04 6.97 12.35
C ASN A 292 5.02 8.06 13.45
N PRO A 293 4.85 9.35 13.11
CA PRO A 293 4.89 10.43 14.10
C PRO A 293 3.69 10.42 15.04
N MET A 294 2.56 9.82 14.65
CA MET A 294 1.34 9.75 15.46
C MET A 294 1.29 8.51 16.36
N GLN A 295 2.21 7.54 16.15
CA GLN A 295 2.32 6.38 17.02
C GLN A 295 2.85 6.81 18.38
N ARG A 296 2.00 6.89 19.37
CA ARG A 296 2.40 7.13 20.76
C ARG A 296 3.09 5.92 21.35
N VAL A 297 4.04 6.17 22.23
CA VAL A 297 4.73 5.14 23.00
C VAL A 297 4.64 5.48 24.49
N TYR A 298 4.39 4.46 25.30
CA TYR A 298 4.32 4.52 26.75
C TYR A 298 5.37 3.57 27.34
N PHE A 299 6.14 4.08 28.33
CA PHE A 299 7.24 3.33 28.90
C PHE A 299 6.88 2.71 30.24
N SER A 300 7.24 1.44 30.45
CA SER A 300 7.02 0.71 31.68
C SER A 300 7.82 1.26 32.89
N ASP A 301 8.89 2.01 32.63
CA ASP A 301 9.77 2.60 33.64
C ASP A 301 9.49 4.08 33.92
N LYS A 302 8.42 4.63 33.33
CA LYS A 302 7.92 5.99 33.60
C LYS A 302 6.55 5.97 34.27
N PRO A 303 6.21 6.97 35.12
CA PRO A 303 4.87 7.10 35.64
C PRO A 303 3.93 7.67 34.57
N ASN A 304 2.68 7.21 34.55
CA ASN A 304 1.64 7.69 33.66
C ASN A 304 1.07 9.04 34.12
N PHE A 305 0.84 9.91 33.15
CA PHE A 305 0.23 11.23 33.39
C PHE A 305 -0.99 11.41 32.49
N TYR A 306 -1.97 12.15 33.02
CA TYR A 306 -3.27 12.28 32.37
C TYR A 306 -3.74 13.75 32.38
N VAL A 307 -4.69 14.04 31.47
CA VAL A 307 -5.46 15.26 31.40
C VAL A 307 -6.93 14.89 31.31
N GLY A 308 -7.79 15.56 32.04
CA GLY A 308 -9.24 15.35 32.04
C GLY A 308 -9.81 14.91 33.37
N ASN A 309 -10.81 14.02 33.36
CA ASN A 309 -11.54 13.62 34.57
C ASN A 309 -10.77 12.56 35.38
N PRO A 310 -10.33 12.87 36.63
CA PRO A 310 -9.58 11.91 37.44
C PRO A 310 -10.31 10.60 37.71
N SER A 311 -11.65 10.62 37.78
CA SER A 311 -12.44 9.40 38.03
C SER A 311 -12.45 8.39 36.88
N SER A 312 -12.07 8.83 35.69
CA SER A 312 -12.00 7.99 34.47
C SER A 312 -10.64 7.35 34.28
N ILE A 313 -9.60 7.74 35.05
CA ILE A 313 -8.24 7.18 34.93
C ILE A 313 -8.20 5.64 35.07
N PRO A 314 -8.90 4.99 36.02
CA PRO A 314 -8.87 3.54 36.18
C PRO A 314 -9.41 2.75 34.97
N ASN A 315 -10.14 3.43 34.10
CA ASN A 315 -10.76 2.82 32.91
C ASN A 315 -10.14 3.32 31.60
N TYR A 316 -8.96 3.93 31.66
CA TYR A 316 -8.35 4.54 30.49
C TYR A 316 -8.18 3.56 29.31
N GLU A 317 -7.80 2.34 29.57
CA GLU A 317 -7.56 1.30 28.56
C GLU A 317 -8.85 0.73 27.95
N THR A 318 -10.03 1.21 28.36
CA THR A 318 -11.30 0.72 27.80
C THR A 318 -11.78 1.57 26.64
N PRO A 319 -12.41 0.98 25.61
CA PRO A 319 -12.97 1.73 24.47
C PRO A 319 -14.01 2.79 24.85
N GLN A 320 -14.60 2.69 26.04
CA GLN A 320 -15.62 3.62 26.54
C GLN A 320 -15.04 4.85 27.22
N ASN A 321 -13.72 4.92 27.40
CA ASN A 321 -13.11 6.06 28.04
C ASN A 321 -13.04 7.25 27.10
N THR A 322 -13.79 8.32 27.40
CA THR A 322 -13.83 9.56 26.62
C THR A 322 -13.46 10.81 27.44
N ASP A 323 -13.31 10.67 28.76
CA ASP A 323 -13.26 11.81 29.70
C ASP A 323 -11.85 12.11 30.21
N VAL A 324 -10.90 11.21 29.95
CA VAL A 324 -9.51 11.38 30.36
C VAL A 324 -8.59 10.95 29.21
N PHE A 325 -7.48 11.61 29.10
CA PHE A 325 -6.49 11.36 28.07
C PHE A 325 -5.12 11.14 28.73
N GLN A 326 -4.46 10.03 28.40
CA GLN A 326 -3.10 9.75 28.84
C GLN A 326 -2.09 10.45 27.93
N LEU A 327 -1.18 11.19 28.52
CA LEU A 327 -0.11 11.86 27.80
C LEU A 327 0.93 10.85 27.33
N GLY A 328 1.26 10.84 26.04
CA GLY A 328 2.28 9.98 25.48
C GLY A 328 3.67 10.30 26.01
N ASP A 329 4.46 9.29 26.31
CA ASP A 329 5.84 9.47 26.78
C ASP A 329 6.80 9.80 25.64
N ASP A 330 6.53 9.30 24.45
CA ASP A 330 7.24 9.64 23.21
C ASP A 330 6.39 9.24 21.99
N ILE A 331 6.95 9.48 20.82
CA ILE A 331 6.50 8.94 19.53
C ILE A 331 7.36 7.73 19.14
N GLU A 332 6.89 6.94 18.20
CA GLU A 332 7.65 5.83 17.61
C GLU A 332 9.02 6.27 17.13
N ARG A 333 10.04 5.45 17.42
CA ARG A 333 11.41 5.64 16.95
C ARG A 333 11.94 4.35 16.35
N LEU A 334 12.27 4.42 15.06
CA LEU A 334 12.76 3.29 14.28
C LEU A 334 14.09 3.63 13.62
N PRO A 335 14.92 2.63 13.28
CA PRO A 335 16.17 2.86 12.55
C PRO A 335 15.89 3.55 11.20
N SER A 336 16.79 4.41 10.79
CA SER A 336 16.69 5.17 9.55
C SER A 336 17.00 4.38 8.28
N VAL A 337 17.24 3.08 8.38
CA VAL A 337 17.51 2.18 7.25
C VAL A 337 16.74 0.89 7.47
N ARG A 338 16.12 0.39 6.39
CA ARG A 338 15.48 -0.92 6.33
C ARG A 338 15.79 -1.58 5.00
N THR A 339 16.30 -2.81 5.02
CA THR A 339 16.58 -3.60 3.83
C THR A 339 15.71 -4.84 3.84
N LYS A 340 14.87 -5.00 2.82
CA LYS A 340 13.86 -6.06 2.69
C LYS A 340 14.28 -7.02 1.57
N LEU A 341 14.08 -8.31 1.76
CA LEU A 341 14.41 -9.38 0.81
C LEU A 341 13.24 -10.35 0.65
N PRO A 342 12.25 -10.05 -0.19
CA PRO A 342 11.18 -10.98 -0.54
C PRO A 342 11.61 -11.96 -1.65
N PHE A 343 11.15 -13.22 -1.51
CA PHE A 343 11.28 -14.29 -2.49
C PHE A 343 9.90 -14.85 -2.79
N GLY A 344 9.51 -14.88 -4.05
CA GLY A 344 8.20 -15.34 -4.49
C GLY A 344 8.30 -16.59 -5.38
N ALA A 345 7.30 -17.46 -5.30
CA ALA A 345 7.10 -18.55 -6.23
C ALA A 345 5.62 -18.69 -6.55
N ARG A 346 5.28 -18.71 -7.84
CA ARG A 346 3.92 -18.94 -8.32
C ARG A 346 3.90 -20.18 -9.20
N LEU A 347 2.90 -21.01 -9.02
CA LEU A 347 2.68 -22.19 -9.84
C LEU A 347 1.23 -22.18 -10.35
N ASN A 348 1.08 -22.09 -11.65
CA ASN A 348 -0.20 -22.14 -12.34
C ASN A 348 -0.37 -23.49 -13.00
N TYR A 349 -1.42 -24.21 -12.66
CA TYR A 349 -1.75 -25.52 -13.23
C TYR A 349 -3.10 -25.46 -13.95
N TYR A 350 -3.06 -25.69 -15.24
CA TYR A 350 -4.24 -25.76 -16.09
C TYR A 350 -4.80 -27.19 -16.06
N VAL A 351 -5.92 -27.36 -15.37
CA VAL A 351 -6.59 -28.68 -15.22
C VAL A 351 -7.33 -29.05 -16.52
N ASN A 352 -8.15 -28.12 -17.01
CA ASN A 352 -8.92 -28.26 -18.26
C ASN A 352 -9.47 -26.89 -18.70
N ALA A 353 -10.26 -26.86 -19.79
CA ALA A 353 -10.81 -25.63 -20.35
C ALA A 353 -11.67 -24.78 -19.38
N SER A 354 -12.15 -25.39 -18.29
CA SER A 354 -13.02 -24.72 -17.31
C SER A 354 -12.38 -24.49 -15.96
N LEU A 355 -11.20 -25.06 -15.68
CA LEU A 355 -10.59 -24.99 -14.36
C LEU A 355 -9.08 -24.84 -14.45
N ALA A 356 -8.56 -23.86 -13.78
CA ALA A 356 -7.15 -23.75 -13.43
C ALA A 356 -6.95 -23.74 -11.92
N VAL A 357 -5.73 -23.99 -11.45
CA VAL A 357 -5.31 -23.85 -10.07
C VAL A 357 -4.11 -22.92 -10.07
N ARG A 358 -4.20 -21.85 -9.31
CA ARG A 358 -3.12 -20.88 -9.11
C ARG A 358 -2.66 -20.96 -7.68
N THR A 359 -1.37 -21.08 -7.47
CA THR A 359 -0.77 -21.07 -6.14
C THR A 359 0.31 -20.02 -6.06
N TYR A 360 0.43 -19.41 -4.93
CA TYR A 360 1.49 -18.44 -4.65
C TYR A 360 2.09 -18.72 -3.28
N PHE A 361 3.41 -18.64 -3.20
CA PHE A 361 4.17 -18.68 -1.96
C PHE A 361 5.15 -17.52 -1.94
N ARG A 362 5.24 -16.81 -0.82
CA ARG A 362 6.22 -15.75 -0.59
C ARG A 362 6.91 -15.99 0.74
N TYR A 363 8.21 -15.89 0.74
CA TYR A 363 9.05 -15.77 1.91
C TYR A 363 9.65 -14.36 1.95
N TYR A 364 9.63 -13.73 3.10
CA TYR A 364 10.14 -12.40 3.31
C TYR A 364 11.02 -12.36 4.55
N GLN A 365 12.11 -11.59 4.50
CA GLN A 365 12.92 -11.23 5.63
C GLN A 365 13.47 -9.82 5.49
N ASP A 366 13.75 -9.15 6.60
CA ASP A 366 14.42 -7.85 6.63
C ASP A 366 15.43 -7.72 7.75
N ASP A 367 16.18 -6.61 7.74
CA ASP A 367 17.19 -6.30 8.75
C ASP A 367 16.63 -5.73 10.06
N TRP A 368 15.30 -5.63 10.20
CA TRP A 368 14.62 -5.33 11.46
C TRP A 368 14.17 -6.59 12.22
N GLY A 369 14.54 -7.77 11.73
CA GLY A 369 14.21 -9.06 12.35
C GLY A 369 12.87 -9.63 11.95
N LEU A 370 12.08 -8.95 11.08
CA LEU A 370 10.81 -9.47 10.61
C LEU A 370 11.03 -10.57 9.57
N VAL A 371 10.42 -11.71 9.80
CA VAL A 371 10.34 -12.84 8.88
C VAL A 371 8.89 -13.19 8.65
N SER A 372 8.47 -13.33 7.39
CA SER A 372 7.09 -13.72 7.10
C SER A 372 6.96 -14.74 5.98
N GLN A 373 5.82 -15.41 5.95
CA GLN A 373 5.44 -16.37 4.92
C GLN A 373 3.99 -16.13 4.50
N THR A 374 3.77 -16.13 3.20
CA THR A 374 2.44 -16.09 2.59
C THR A 374 2.24 -17.34 1.76
N ALA A 375 1.09 -17.97 1.85
CA ALA A 375 0.67 -19.01 0.93
C ALA A 375 -0.75 -18.73 0.47
N SER A 376 -1.01 -18.76 -0.84
CA SER A 376 -2.36 -18.59 -1.37
C SER A 376 -2.68 -19.62 -2.45
N ILE A 377 -3.97 -19.85 -2.63
CA ILE A 377 -4.53 -20.70 -3.67
C ILE A 377 -5.80 -20.05 -4.22
N GLU A 378 -5.94 -20.05 -5.53
CA GLU A 378 -7.11 -19.58 -6.25
C GLU A 378 -7.54 -20.62 -7.29
N PHE A 379 -8.83 -20.70 -7.53
CA PHE A 379 -9.43 -21.65 -8.48
C PHE A 379 -10.28 -20.89 -9.51
N PRO A 380 -9.70 -20.36 -10.60
CA PRO A 380 -10.48 -19.82 -11.72
C PRO A 380 -11.36 -20.90 -12.34
N VAL A 381 -12.69 -20.76 -12.24
CA VAL A 381 -13.69 -21.67 -12.79
C VAL A 381 -14.47 -20.95 -13.88
N LYS A 382 -14.18 -21.28 -15.15
CA LYS A 382 -14.85 -20.71 -16.34
C LYS A 382 -16.13 -21.46 -16.66
N PHE A 383 -17.20 -20.73 -16.99
CA PHE A 383 -18.50 -21.29 -17.43
C PHE A 383 -19.19 -20.38 -18.43
N GLY A 384 -20.38 -20.76 -18.93
CA GLY A 384 -21.11 -19.97 -19.91
C GLY A 384 -20.37 -19.71 -21.22
N LEU A 385 -19.68 -20.74 -21.77
CA LEU A 385 -18.84 -20.64 -22.96
C LEU A 385 -17.63 -19.67 -22.77
N GLY A 386 -17.11 -19.58 -21.53
CA GLY A 386 -15.98 -18.73 -21.19
C GLY A 386 -16.32 -17.26 -20.91
N LYS A 387 -17.60 -16.89 -20.94
CA LYS A 387 -18.03 -15.51 -20.63
C LYS A 387 -17.98 -15.17 -19.15
N PHE A 388 -18.05 -16.17 -18.29
CA PHE A 388 -18.07 -16.00 -16.85
C PHE A 388 -16.95 -16.79 -16.19
N THR A 389 -16.32 -16.19 -15.18
CA THR A 389 -15.34 -16.87 -14.34
C THR A 389 -15.63 -16.59 -12.87
N LEU A 390 -15.54 -17.62 -12.03
CA LEU A 390 -15.54 -17.50 -10.58
C LEU A 390 -14.13 -17.75 -10.06
N TYR A 391 -13.72 -17.01 -9.04
CA TYR A 391 -12.40 -17.07 -8.41
C TYR A 391 -12.53 -17.29 -6.90
N PRO A 392 -12.93 -18.49 -6.40
CA PRO A 392 -12.76 -18.77 -4.98
C PRO A 392 -11.28 -18.80 -4.65
N ASN A 393 -10.91 -18.10 -3.57
CA ASN A 393 -9.54 -17.99 -3.15
C ASN A 393 -9.38 -18.09 -1.63
N TYR A 394 -8.18 -18.48 -1.22
CA TYR A 394 -7.77 -18.51 0.17
C TYR A 394 -6.30 -18.12 0.29
N ARG A 395 -5.98 -17.29 1.31
CA ARG A 395 -4.62 -16.89 1.64
C ARG A 395 -4.39 -17.10 3.14
N TYR A 396 -3.24 -17.64 3.46
CA TYR A 396 -2.68 -17.73 4.81
C TYR A 396 -1.40 -16.89 4.88
N PHE A 397 -1.25 -16.15 5.95
CA PHE A 397 -0.08 -15.34 6.21
C PHE A 397 0.37 -15.52 7.66
N THR A 398 1.68 -15.46 7.92
CA THR A 398 2.25 -15.41 9.26
C THR A 398 3.53 -14.59 9.27
N GLN A 399 3.77 -13.87 10.35
CA GLN A 399 5.02 -13.12 10.56
C GLN A 399 5.50 -13.19 12.01
N THR A 400 6.82 -12.96 12.19
CA THR A 400 7.42 -12.63 13.49
C THR A 400 7.28 -11.13 13.75
N ALA A 401 7.48 -10.70 15.00
CA ALA A 401 7.64 -9.28 15.29
C ALA A 401 9.00 -8.76 14.81
N VAL A 402 9.10 -7.44 14.59
CA VAL A 402 10.40 -6.76 14.50
C VAL A 402 11.09 -6.73 15.87
N ASP A 403 12.40 -6.55 15.88
CA ASP A 403 13.23 -6.51 17.11
C ASP A 403 12.86 -5.35 18.05
N TYR A 404 12.20 -4.33 17.53
CA TYR A 404 11.83 -3.09 18.23
C TYR A 404 10.39 -3.07 18.73
N PHE A 405 9.63 -4.13 18.52
CA PHE A 405 8.22 -4.19 18.92
C PHE A 405 8.07 -4.60 20.39
N ALA A 406 7.23 -3.85 21.10
CA ALA A 406 6.60 -4.31 22.35
C ALA A 406 5.19 -3.70 22.47
N PRO A 407 4.26 -4.38 23.19
CA PRO A 407 2.92 -3.87 23.40
C PRO A 407 2.92 -2.61 24.25
N TYR A 408 1.74 -2.01 24.43
CA TYR A 408 1.49 -0.88 25.31
C TYR A 408 2.20 -1.07 26.67
N GLU A 409 2.91 -0.03 27.15
CA GLU A 409 3.74 -0.06 28.38
C GLU A 409 4.80 -1.20 28.43
N GLY A 410 5.23 -1.72 27.26
CA GLY A 410 6.23 -2.78 27.20
C GLY A 410 7.66 -2.30 26.98
N HIS A 411 7.86 -1.05 26.60
CA HIS A 411 9.17 -0.47 26.31
C HIS A 411 9.83 0.15 27.55
N LEU A 412 11.18 0.29 27.49
CA LEU A 412 11.95 1.07 28.45
C LEU A 412 12.36 2.40 27.82
N SER A 413 12.31 3.47 28.63
CA SER A 413 12.70 4.83 28.20
C SER A 413 14.18 4.97 27.81
N THR A 414 14.99 3.96 28.11
CA THR A 414 16.43 3.87 27.78
C THR A 414 16.71 3.18 26.44
N SER A 415 15.68 2.64 25.77
CA SER A 415 15.84 2.02 24.46
C SER A 415 16.05 3.08 23.39
N ASP A 416 16.89 2.78 22.38
CA ASP A 416 17.15 3.68 21.26
C ASP A 416 16.00 3.65 20.22
N PHE A 417 15.38 2.47 20.04
CA PHE A 417 14.29 2.23 19.07
C PHE A 417 13.16 1.47 19.72
N TYR A 418 11.94 1.82 19.35
CA TYR A 418 10.72 1.22 19.90
C TYR A 418 9.50 1.51 19.01
N THR A 419 8.60 0.54 18.95
CA THR A 419 7.28 0.64 18.31
C THR A 419 6.26 -0.22 19.04
N SER A 420 5.03 0.27 19.16
CA SER A 420 3.85 -0.50 19.57
C SER A 420 2.85 -0.65 18.42
N ASP A 421 3.35 -0.54 17.18
CA ASP A 421 2.57 -0.78 15.98
C ASP A 421 2.37 -2.28 15.77
N TYR A 422 1.12 -2.73 15.84
CA TYR A 422 0.79 -4.15 15.70
C TYR A 422 0.94 -4.68 14.28
N ASP A 423 1.09 -3.83 13.26
CA ASP A 423 1.49 -4.28 11.92
C ASP A 423 2.95 -4.79 11.89
N LEU A 424 3.75 -4.37 12.87
CA LEU A 424 5.12 -4.85 13.09
C LEU A 424 5.22 -5.96 14.17
N SER A 425 4.09 -6.40 14.72
CA SER A 425 4.01 -7.47 15.73
C SER A 425 4.07 -8.87 15.09
N ALA A 426 4.09 -9.90 15.93
CA ALA A 426 3.93 -11.27 15.50
C ALA A 426 2.45 -11.64 15.41
N PHE A 427 1.99 -12.05 14.22
CA PHE A 427 0.62 -12.55 14.03
C PHE A 427 0.53 -13.55 12.88
N SER A 428 -0.62 -14.22 12.78
CA SER A 428 -1.05 -14.94 11.59
C SER A 428 -2.38 -14.39 11.09
N SER A 429 -2.67 -14.59 9.81
CA SER A 429 -3.94 -14.17 9.25
C SER A 429 -4.48 -15.14 8.22
N HIS A 430 -5.80 -15.10 8.06
CA HIS A 430 -6.56 -15.84 7.06
C HIS A 430 -7.35 -14.87 6.21
N GLN A 431 -7.32 -15.07 4.90
CA GLN A 431 -8.18 -14.36 3.97
C GLN A 431 -8.94 -15.36 3.14
N MET A 432 -10.26 -15.17 3.03
CA MET A 432 -11.14 -15.99 2.19
C MET A 432 -11.90 -15.07 1.26
N GLY A 433 -11.96 -15.44 -0.01
CA GLY A 433 -12.59 -14.58 -0.99
C GLY A 433 -13.27 -15.32 -2.13
N LEU A 434 -14.10 -14.56 -2.83
CA LEU A 434 -14.77 -14.97 -4.05
C LEU A 434 -14.72 -13.80 -5.05
N GLY A 435 -14.19 -14.07 -6.23
CA GLY A 435 -14.27 -13.16 -7.38
C GLY A 435 -15.28 -13.65 -8.41
N PHE A 436 -15.82 -12.72 -9.17
CA PHE A 436 -16.67 -12.97 -10.34
C PHE A 436 -16.23 -12.06 -11.46
N ASN A 437 -15.99 -12.63 -12.63
CA ASN A 437 -15.68 -11.89 -13.85
C ASN A 437 -16.71 -12.22 -14.94
N TYR A 438 -17.13 -11.18 -15.65
CA TYR A 438 -17.88 -11.28 -16.89
C TYR A 438 -17.07 -10.65 -18.02
N THR A 439 -16.86 -11.38 -19.12
CA THR A 439 -16.13 -10.89 -20.30
C THR A 439 -17.05 -10.87 -21.51
N ASP A 440 -17.18 -9.72 -22.16
CA ASP A 440 -17.79 -9.57 -23.48
C ASP A 440 -16.71 -9.61 -24.56
N LEU A 441 -16.48 -10.80 -25.11
CA LEU A 441 -15.41 -11.04 -26.10
C LEU A 441 -15.48 -10.14 -27.33
N PHE A 442 -16.67 -9.63 -27.67
CA PHE A 442 -16.91 -8.83 -28.89
C PHE A 442 -17.19 -7.36 -28.61
N ALA A 443 -17.12 -6.92 -27.36
CA ALA A 443 -17.42 -5.56 -26.94
C ALA A 443 -18.73 -5.00 -27.55
N GLN A 444 -19.79 -5.84 -27.58
CA GLN A 444 -21.07 -5.52 -28.24
C GLN A 444 -21.84 -4.42 -27.50
N LEU A 445 -21.65 -4.35 -26.17
CA LEU A 445 -22.24 -3.30 -25.35
C LEU A 445 -21.40 -2.03 -25.49
N LYS A 446 -22.00 -0.96 -26.02
CA LYS A 446 -21.31 0.33 -26.17
C LYS A 446 -21.87 1.37 -25.21
N PHE A 447 -21.00 2.12 -24.56
CA PHE A 447 -21.35 3.24 -23.69
C PHE A 447 -20.50 4.47 -24.09
N LEU A 448 -21.13 5.56 -24.50
CA LEU A 448 -20.48 6.80 -24.95
C LEU A 448 -19.38 6.60 -26.02
N GLY A 449 -19.53 5.62 -26.89
CA GLY A 449 -18.53 5.32 -27.93
C GLY A 449 -17.45 4.32 -27.50
N PHE A 450 -17.45 3.89 -26.23
CA PHE A 450 -16.56 2.86 -25.74
C PHE A 450 -17.24 1.50 -25.76
N GLY A 451 -16.56 0.46 -26.24
CA GLY A 451 -17.01 -0.92 -26.14
C GLY A 451 -16.74 -1.48 -24.75
N PHE A 452 -17.75 -1.99 -24.06
CA PHE A 452 -17.56 -2.69 -22.80
C PHE A 452 -16.87 -4.02 -23.01
N LYS A 453 -15.77 -4.29 -22.28
CA LYS A 453 -14.98 -5.52 -22.43
C LYS A 453 -15.19 -6.48 -21.26
N SER A 454 -15.07 -6.02 -20.04
CA SER A 454 -15.24 -6.88 -18.86
C SER A 454 -15.71 -6.14 -17.62
N LEU A 455 -16.29 -6.91 -16.70
CA LEU A 455 -16.61 -6.53 -15.33
C LEU A 455 -15.99 -7.58 -14.41
N ASP A 456 -15.18 -7.15 -13.47
CA ASP A 456 -14.63 -7.96 -12.37
C ASP A 456 -15.17 -7.43 -11.04
N VAL A 457 -15.62 -8.32 -10.16
CA VAL A 457 -16.05 -7.97 -8.80
C VAL A 457 -15.48 -9.00 -7.86
N ARG A 458 -14.78 -8.55 -6.82
CA ARG A 458 -14.19 -9.42 -5.81
C ARG A 458 -14.59 -8.98 -4.41
N TYR A 459 -14.74 -9.95 -3.54
CA TYR A 459 -14.94 -9.74 -2.12
C TYR A 459 -14.04 -10.69 -1.34
N ASN A 460 -13.32 -10.14 -0.35
CA ASN A 460 -12.48 -10.90 0.57
C ASN A 460 -12.82 -10.50 2.01
N TYR A 461 -12.85 -11.49 2.89
CA TYR A 461 -12.82 -11.32 4.33
C TYR A 461 -11.43 -11.67 4.85
N TYR A 462 -10.86 -10.78 5.64
CA TYR A 462 -9.54 -10.90 6.24
C TYR A 462 -9.67 -10.91 7.75
N ASP A 463 -8.92 -11.81 8.42
CA ASP A 463 -8.95 -12.00 9.86
C ASP A 463 -7.54 -12.25 10.39
N ARG A 464 -7.11 -11.48 11.39
CA ARG A 464 -5.81 -11.58 12.07
C ARG A 464 -5.95 -12.18 13.45
N SER A 465 -4.93 -12.92 13.89
CA SER A 465 -4.88 -13.56 15.21
C SER A 465 -4.79 -12.58 16.39
N ASP A 466 -4.45 -11.32 16.14
CA ASP A 466 -4.41 -10.22 17.13
C ASP A 466 -5.75 -9.46 17.23
N GLY A 467 -6.78 -9.86 16.47
CA GLY A 467 -8.14 -9.35 16.59
C GLY A 467 -8.54 -8.32 15.53
N LEU A 468 -7.65 -7.94 14.60
CA LEU A 468 -8.03 -7.12 13.47
C LEU A 468 -8.77 -7.96 12.43
N ASN A 469 -9.88 -7.45 11.93
CA ASN A 469 -10.60 -8.05 10.81
C ASN A 469 -10.95 -6.97 9.76
N ALA A 470 -11.07 -7.39 8.49
CA ALA A 470 -11.38 -6.46 7.42
C ALA A 470 -12.26 -7.09 6.33
N HIS A 471 -13.05 -6.23 5.68
CA HIS A 471 -13.83 -6.53 4.50
C HIS A 471 -13.27 -5.73 3.32
N ILE A 472 -12.93 -6.44 2.26
CA ILE A 472 -12.27 -5.88 1.08
C ILE A 472 -13.17 -6.17 -0.12
N THR A 473 -13.66 -5.14 -0.78
CA THR A 473 -14.46 -5.28 -2.00
C THR A 473 -13.78 -4.50 -3.11
N SER A 474 -13.58 -5.12 -4.26
CA SER A 474 -13.09 -4.43 -5.45
C SER A 474 -14.01 -4.66 -6.65
N MET A 475 -14.09 -3.68 -7.53
CA MET A 475 -14.80 -3.73 -8.79
C MET A 475 -13.94 -3.13 -9.88
N GLY A 476 -13.75 -3.86 -10.97
CA GLY A 476 -13.06 -3.39 -12.17
C GLY A 476 -14.01 -3.41 -13.38
N VAL A 477 -13.98 -2.36 -14.18
CA VAL A 477 -14.72 -2.28 -15.45
C VAL A 477 -13.77 -1.87 -16.54
N LYS A 478 -13.63 -2.70 -17.56
CA LYS A 478 -12.75 -2.45 -18.70
C LYS A 478 -13.54 -2.06 -19.94
N PHE A 479 -13.09 -1.02 -20.60
CA PHE A 479 -13.62 -0.52 -21.87
C PHE A 479 -12.52 -0.48 -22.92
N VAL A 480 -12.92 -0.64 -24.17
CA VAL A 480 -12.05 -0.47 -25.34
C VAL A 480 -12.59 0.69 -26.19
N MET A 481 -11.70 1.50 -26.73
CA MET A 481 -12.08 2.54 -27.69
C MET A 481 -12.07 1.94 -29.09
N ASP A 482 -13.16 2.13 -29.85
CA ASP A 482 -13.25 1.75 -31.28
C ASP A 482 -12.44 2.68 -32.16
#